data_1af9b82ad5634d231ca6ac28a02b81b2
#
_entry.id   1af9b82ad5634d231ca6ac28a02b81b2
#
_cell.length_a   1.000
_cell.length_b   1.000
_cell.length_c   1.000
_cell.angle_alpha   90.00
_cell.angle_beta   90.00
_cell.angle_gamma   90.00
#
_symmetry.space_group_name_H-M   'P 1'
#
loop_
_entity.id
_entity.type
_entity.pdbx_description
1 polymer ?
#
loop_
_entity_poly.entity_id
_entity_poly.type
_entity_poly.pdbx_seq_one_letter_code
_entity_poly.pdbx_strand_id
1 'polypeptide(L)'
;STRCTTLFPYTTLFRSDAFCLGAVAGGCRFIAAYPMTPATTILEWMAAHEGDLGIVAVHAEDEIAAACMAVGASLTGARAMTSTSGGGLCLMTETCGMAGMTEVPLVIVDVQRGGPSTGLPTRTEQSDLLLAFHPSHGDFPHIVVAPGTVQQCFEAGYRAFNLAERYQCPVIVLLDSYIGGSLVTLGRSCLSWNEVVRDRGEYVGGYNADVEATEAEAETETGAGAADAEVHVDTAADSTGERYLRYAITESGISPRVGFGHSSGVHAPSTDEHEEDAHITEESGVRVEMMRKRMRKMETALANDLRGPTIYGDTNTNGDVEVTLLVWGSTLPAACEAVALLAADGIRANVMHYTDVWPVSDAAAPLTLRAMPTGEATAGSGGACGPGGAAGPHGGGGTDGTGLLVAVEQNYSGQMSLIHRMITGRAPDLAVLKYDGRQISPREIADGVREGLRRGRRKGVSDA
;
A
#
# COMPACT_ATOMS: atom_id res chain seq x y z
N SER A 1 32.57 5.83 -6.04
CA SER A 1 33.53 5.48 -4.98
C SER A 1 33.39 4.02 -4.55
N THR A 2 34.05 3.14 -5.27
CA THR A 2 33.98 1.67 -5.14
C THR A 2 34.80 1.11 -3.97
N ARG A 3 35.36 1.94 -3.09
CA ARG A 3 36.35 1.47 -2.08
C ARG A 3 35.79 1.17 -0.68
N CYS A 4 34.53 1.48 -0.38
CA CYS A 4 33.97 1.22 0.96
C CYS A 4 33.14 -0.08 1.09
N THR A 5 32.94 -0.79 -0.01
CA THR A 5 32.04 -1.93 -0.07
C THR A 5 32.61 -3.28 0.41
N THR A 6 33.94 -3.37 0.57
CA THR A 6 34.62 -4.65 0.82
C THR A 6 34.98 -4.90 2.29
N LEU A 7 34.91 -3.92 3.17
CA LEU A 7 35.41 -4.04 4.54
C LEU A 7 34.38 -4.44 5.60
N PHE A 8 33.09 -4.24 5.34
CA PHE A 8 32.04 -4.62 6.30
C PHE A 8 30.88 -5.31 5.59
N PRO A 9 30.72 -6.62 5.77
CA PRO A 9 29.62 -7.40 5.18
C PRO A 9 28.27 -7.09 5.81
N TYR A 10 28.24 -6.31 6.88
CA TYR A 10 27.03 -5.92 7.62
C TYR A 10 26.80 -4.43 7.53
N THR A 11 25.53 -4.03 7.58
CA THR A 11 25.09 -2.66 7.75
C THR A 11 24.06 -2.58 8.88
N THR A 12 24.07 -1.49 9.64
CA THR A 12 23.05 -1.21 10.65
C THR A 12 22.17 -0.11 10.10
N LEU A 13 20.90 -0.38 9.96
CA LEU A 13 19.92 0.53 9.41
C LEU A 13 18.74 0.70 10.37
N PHE A 14 18.21 1.92 10.46
CA PHE A 14 16.82 2.08 10.85
C PHE A 14 15.92 1.48 9.76
N ARG A 15 14.74 1.01 10.15
CA ARG A 15 13.80 0.45 9.18
C ARG A 15 13.23 1.53 8.25
N SER A 16 13.10 2.77 8.73
CA SER A 16 12.78 3.95 7.90
C SER A 16 13.84 4.19 6.83
N ASP A 17 15.15 4.05 7.15
CA ASP A 17 16.23 4.21 6.19
C ASP A 17 16.17 3.14 5.11
N ALA A 18 15.81 1.89 5.48
CA ALA A 18 15.65 0.82 4.52
C ALA A 18 14.52 1.12 3.51
N PHE A 19 13.41 1.72 3.98
CA PHE A 19 12.35 2.20 3.10
C PHE A 19 12.87 3.29 2.16
N CYS A 20 13.57 4.32 2.68
CA CYS A 20 14.14 5.39 1.88
C CYS A 20 15.12 4.86 0.82
N LEU A 21 16.01 3.93 1.20
CA LEU A 21 16.92 3.27 0.27
C LEU A 21 16.16 2.53 -0.85
N GLY A 22 15.11 1.79 -0.50
CA GLY A 22 14.24 1.14 -1.48
C GLY A 22 13.54 2.13 -2.40
N ALA A 23 13.03 3.24 -1.85
CA ALA A 23 12.37 4.30 -2.60
C ALA A 23 13.32 4.95 -3.63
N VAL A 24 14.53 5.30 -3.21
CA VAL A 24 15.54 5.89 -4.09
C VAL A 24 16.04 4.89 -5.15
N ALA A 25 16.27 3.63 -4.75
CA ALA A 25 16.60 2.56 -5.69
C ALA A 25 15.49 2.36 -6.72
N GLY A 26 14.23 2.47 -6.29
CA GLY A 26 13.04 2.48 -7.13
C GLY A 26 12.87 3.75 -7.98
N GLY A 27 13.76 4.73 -7.89
CA GLY A 27 13.71 5.95 -8.71
C GLY A 27 12.94 7.10 -8.09
N CYS A 28 12.62 7.09 -6.79
CA CYS A 28 12.08 8.26 -6.11
C CYS A 28 13.09 9.42 -6.14
N ARG A 29 12.61 10.60 -6.56
CA ARG A 29 13.45 11.81 -6.66
C ARG A 29 12.80 13.03 -6.01
N PHE A 30 11.59 12.92 -5.52
CA PHE A 30 10.88 14.02 -4.91
C PHE A 30 10.14 13.57 -3.64
N ILE A 31 10.34 14.31 -2.56
CA ILE A 31 9.52 14.22 -1.37
C ILE A 31 9.11 15.61 -0.92
N ALA A 32 7.83 15.78 -0.60
CA ALA A 32 7.36 16.93 0.15
C ALA A 32 6.66 16.40 1.41
N ALA A 33 7.01 16.93 2.57
CA ALA A 33 6.40 16.48 3.82
C ALA A 33 6.37 17.62 4.86
N TYR A 34 5.32 17.62 5.69
CA TYR A 34 5.30 18.35 6.96
C TYR A 34 5.88 17.44 8.05
N PRO A 35 6.81 17.93 8.89
CA PRO A 35 7.48 17.10 9.88
C PRO A 35 6.52 16.68 10.99
N MET A 36 6.04 15.45 10.88
CA MET A 36 5.18 14.82 11.89
C MET A 36 5.84 13.56 12.46
N THR A 37 6.11 13.56 13.78
CA THR A 37 6.68 12.39 14.47
C THR A 37 5.71 11.20 14.40
N PRO A 38 6.17 9.97 14.03
CA PRO A 38 7.57 9.57 13.82
C PRO A 38 8.02 9.62 12.33
N ALA A 39 7.21 10.10 11.39
CA ALA A 39 7.52 10.14 9.94
C ALA A 39 8.65 11.13 9.58
N THR A 40 8.98 12.07 10.47
CA THR A 40 10.03 13.08 10.27
C THR A 40 11.38 12.46 9.87
N THR A 41 11.70 11.27 10.38
CA THR A 41 12.97 10.58 10.05
C THR A 41 13.11 10.26 8.56
N ILE A 42 12.01 10.04 7.85
CA ILE A 42 12.01 9.82 6.39
C ILE A 42 12.40 11.10 5.66
N LEU A 43 11.76 12.23 6.00
CA LEU A 43 12.09 13.52 5.41
C LEU A 43 13.54 13.91 5.71
N GLU A 44 14.00 13.75 6.96
CA GLU A 44 15.37 14.04 7.37
C GLU A 44 16.39 13.20 6.61
N TRP A 45 16.13 11.91 6.43
CA TRP A 45 17.00 11.02 5.66
C TRP A 45 17.09 11.46 4.20
N MET A 46 15.96 11.74 3.56
CA MET A 46 15.89 12.16 2.18
C MET A 46 16.60 13.51 1.97
N ALA A 47 16.37 14.48 2.87
CA ALA A 47 17.04 15.78 2.82
C ALA A 47 18.56 15.69 3.03
N ALA A 48 19.02 14.80 3.92
CA ALA A 48 20.45 14.59 4.14
C ALA A 48 21.18 14.01 2.92
N HIS A 49 20.47 13.41 1.98
CA HIS A 49 21.03 12.76 0.79
C HIS A 49 20.64 13.44 -0.53
N GLU A 50 20.09 14.67 -0.49
CA GLU A 50 19.67 15.40 -1.69
C GLU A 50 20.78 15.51 -2.73
N GLY A 51 21.96 15.99 -2.31
CA GLY A 51 23.09 16.23 -3.23
C GLY A 51 23.70 14.95 -3.79
N ASP A 52 23.73 13.88 -2.99
CA ASP A 52 24.39 12.62 -3.37
C ASP A 52 23.52 11.75 -4.28
N LEU A 53 22.19 11.88 -4.16
CA LEU A 53 21.21 10.98 -4.78
C LEU A 53 20.27 11.69 -5.76
N GLY A 54 20.47 13.00 -6.01
CA GLY A 54 19.62 13.77 -6.92
C GLY A 54 18.15 13.80 -6.46
N ILE A 55 17.92 14.01 -5.16
CA ILE A 55 16.59 14.08 -4.56
C ILE A 55 16.25 15.55 -4.36
N VAL A 56 14.97 15.89 -4.48
CA VAL A 56 14.40 17.16 -4.05
C VAL A 56 13.55 16.88 -2.82
N ALA A 57 13.96 17.41 -1.65
CA ALA A 57 13.21 17.26 -0.40
C ALA A 57 12.64 18.61 0.04
N VAL A 58 11.33 18.71 0.08
CA VAL A 58 10.62 19.94 0.43
C VAL A 58 9.99 19.82 1.81
N HIS A 59 10.40 20.74 2.70
CA HIS A 59 9.71 20.95 3.97
C HIS A 59 8.48 21.83 3.73
N ALA A 60 7.31 21.22 3.64
CA ALA A 60 6.05 21.91 3.41
C ALA A 60 5.50 22.55 4.70
N GLU A 61 4.65 23.53 4.56
CA GLU A 61 4.00 24.24 5.67
C GLU A 61 2.94 23.38 6.38
N ASP A 62 2.26 22.51 5.63
CA ASP A 62 1.24 21.58 6.14
C ASP A 62 1.15 20.31 5.27
N GLU A 63 0.38 19.35 5.73
CA GLU A 63 0.22 18.05 5.06
C GLU A 63 -0.56 18.16 3.75
N ILE A 64 -1.51 19.09 3.63
CA ILE A 64 -2.29 19.29 2.42
C ILE A 64 -1.37 19.80 1.31
N ALA A 65 -0.58 20.82 1.61
CA ALA A 65 0.42 21.34 0.68
C ALA A 65 1.43 20.27 0.28
N ALA A 66 1.92 19.48 1.24
CA ALA A 66 2.86 18.40 0.99
C ALA A 66 2.31 17.36 0.01
N ALA A 67 1.09 16.88 0.24
CA ALA A 67 0.45 15.91 -0.65
C ALA A 67 0.18 16.49 -2.04
N CYS A 68 -0.29 17.73 -2.14
CA CYS A 68 -0.51 18.40 -3.42
C CYS A 68 0.80 18.60 -4.21
N MET A 69 1.90 18.94 -3.54
CA MET A 69 3.22 19.03 -4.17
C MET A 69 3.67 17.68 -4.73
N ALA A 70 3.45 16.58 -3.98
CA ALA A 70 3.77 15.24 -4.44
C ALA A 70 2.93 14.82 -5.66
N VAL A 71 1.62 15.15 -5.68
CA VAL A 71 0.76 14.92 -6.84
C VAL A 71 1.23 15.73 -8.05
N GLY A 72 1.56 17.03 -7.86
CA GLY A 72 2.08 17.88 -8.93
C GLY A 72 3.37 17.34 -9.53
N ALA A 73 4.33 16.92 -8.69
CA ALA A 73 5.56 16.30 -9.13
C ALA A 73 5.31 14.98 -9.89
N SER A 74 4.40 14.15 -9.39
CA SER A 74 4.02 12.90 -10.07
C SER A 74 3.34 13.13 -11.41
N LEU A 75 2.51 14.17 -11.52
CA LEU A 75 1.87 14.54 -12.79
C LEU A 75 2.89 14.88 -13.88
N THR A 76 4.01 15.54 -13.49
CA THR A 76 5.11 15.86 -14.43
C THR A 76 6.03 14.68 -14.72
N GLY A 77 5.79 13.51 -14.13
CA GLY A 77 6.54 12.27 -14.38
C GLY A 77 7.62 11.94 -13.35
N ALA A 78 7.81 12.75 -12.29
CA ALA A 78 8.70 12.38 -11.21
C ALA A 78 8.08 11.25 -10.35
N ARG A 79 8.91 10.33 -9.83
CA ARG A 79 8.50 9.47 -8.73
C ARG A 79 8.53 10.27 -7.44
N ALA A 80 7.35 10.61 -6.94
CA ALA A 80 7.17 11.51 -5.81
C ALA A 80 6.41 10.86 -4.67
N MET A 81 6.75 11.27 -3.44
CA MET A 81 6.05 10.81 -2.24
C MET A 81 5.84 11.92 -1.22
N THR A 82 4.96 11.64 -0.27
CA THR A 82 4.85 12.37 0.99
C THR A 82 4.95 11.41 2.16
N SER A 83 5.35 11.89 3.34
CA SER A 83 5.39 11.10 4.57
C SER A 83 4.71 11.84 5.71
N THR A 84 3.91 11.09 6.49
CA THR A 84 3.13 11.65 7.59
C THR A 84 2.82 10.58 8.65
N SER A 85 1.93 10.89 9.57
CA SER A 85 1.31 9.99 10.53
C SER A 85 -0.21 10.14 10.46
N GLY A 86 -1.01 9.30 11.09
CA GLY A 86 -2.45 9.24 10.96
C GLY A 86 -3.19 10.59 11.01
N GLY A 87 -2.74 11.51 11.89
CA GLY A 87 -3.33 12.87 11.95
C GLY A 87 -3.15 13.65 10.64
N GLY A 88 -1.97 13.56 10.02
CA GLY A 88 -1.72 14.22 8.73
C GLY A 88 -2.37 13.45 7.56
N LEU A 89 -2.45 12.12 7.62
CA LEU A 89 -3.20 11.34 6.63
C LEU A 89 -4.67 11.77 6.59
N CYS A 90 -5.27 12.07 7.75
CA CYS A 90 -6.62 12.67 7.81
C CYS A 90 -6.74 13.98 7.04
N LEU A 91 -5.69 14.81 7.02
CA LEU A 91 -5.70 16.08 6.27
C LEU A 91 -5.50 15.88 4.77
N MET A 92 -4.88 14.78 4.36
CA MET A 92 -4.61 14.44 2.95
C MET A 92 -5.78 13.73 2.26
N THR A 93 -6.90 13.48 2.94
CA THR A 93 -8.00 12.64 2.44
C THR A 93 -8.55 13.12 1.11
N GLU A 94 -8.75 14.42 0.93
CA GLU A 94 -9.24 14.97 -0.34
C GLU A 94 -8.20 14.79 -1.46
N THR A 95 -6.92 15.03 -1.17
CA THR A 95 -5.83 14.82 -2.14
C THR A 95 -5.72 13.36 -2.58
N CYS A 96 -6.02 12.39 -1.70
CA CYS A 96 -6.10 10.97 -2.08
C CYS A 96 -7.21 10.74 -3.11
N GLY A 97 -8.40 11.29 -2.88
CA GLY A 97 -9.53 11.22 -3.82
C GLY A 97 -9.20 11.88 -5.15
N MET A 98 -8.59 13.08 -5.10
CA MET A 98 -8.11 13.80 -6.28
C MET A 98 -7.13 12.94 -7.11
N ALA A 99 -6.12 12.35 -6.48
CA ALA A 99 -5.16 11.51 -7.17
C ALA A 99 -5.80 10.27 -7.80
N GLY A 100 -6.78 9.66 -7.11
CA GLY A 100 -7.58 8.56 -7.66
C GLY A 100 -8.44 8.95 -8.84
N MET A 101 -9.06 10.13 -8.80
CA MET A 101 -9.93 10.65 -9.85
C MET A 101 -9.15 11.07 -11.10
N THR A 102 -8.04 11.78 -10.90
CA THR A 102 -7.16 12.22 -11.99
C THR A 102 -6.21 11.13 -12.49
N GLU A 103 -6.25 9.96 -11.85
CA GLU A 103 -5.39 8.81 -12.17
C GLU A 103 -3.88 9.18 -12.16
N VAL A 104 -3.49 9.95 -11.14
CA VAL A 104 -2.10 10.36 -10.91
C VAL A 104 -1.47 9.45 -9.85
N PRO A 105 -0.29 8.87 -10.10
CA PRO A 105 0.43 8.09 -9.10
C PRO A 105 0.74 8.93 -7.86
N LEU A 106 0.52 8.38 -6.68
CA LEU A 106 0.88 9.05 -5.42
C LEU A 106 1.33 8.00 -4.41
N VAL A 107 2.49 8.18 -3.80
CA VAL A 107 2.94 7.36 -2.68
C VAL A 107 2.85 8.17 -1.39
N ILE A 108 2.09 7.65 -0.42
CA ILE A 108 1.96 8.23 0.93
C ILE A 108 2.54 7.24 1.92
N VAL A 109 3.48 7.69 2.74
CA VAL A 109 4.05 6.87 3.81
C VAL A 109 3.47 7.33 5.13
N ASP A 110 2.61 6.52 5.71
CA ASP A 110 2.04 6.76 7.03
C ASP A 110 2.83 5.96 8.07
N VAL A 111 3.54 6.68 8.94
CA VAL A 111 4.23 6.08 10.08
C VAL A 111 3.34 6.21 11.30
N GLN A 112 2.60 5.15 11.58
CA GLN A 112 1.53 5.11 12.58
C GLN A 112 2.05 5.32 14.00
N ARG A 113 1.25 6.00 14.80
CA ARG A 113 1.45 6.20 16.23
C ARG A 113 0.11 6.11 16.96
N GLY A 114 0.13 6.00 18.29
CA GLY A 114 -1.10 5.96 19.08
C GLY A 114 -1.92 7.24 18.93
N GLY A 115 -3.13 7.10 18.32
CA GLY A 115 -4.12 8.16 18.19
C GLY A 115 -5.13 8.16 19.36
N PRO A 116 -6.27 8.91 19.26
CA PRO A 116 -6.57 9.90 18.22
C PRO A 116 -5.83 11.23 18.40
N SER A 117 -5.89 12.11 17.37
CA SER A 117 -5.19 13.41 17.35
C SER A 117 -3.68 13.25 17.57
N THR A 118 -3.06 14.04 18.41
CA THR A 118 -1.62 13.89 18.75
C THR A 118 -1.34 12.58 19.48
N GLY A 119 -2.25 12.14 20.32
CA GLY A 119 -2.21 10.85 21.04
C GLY A 119 -0.87 10.59 21.75
N LEU A 120 -0.19 9.54 21.33
CA LEU A 120 1.11 9.10 21.85
C LEU A 120 2.20 9.27 20.77
N PRO A 121 2.75 10.48 20.55
CA PRO A 121 3.54 10.81 19.35
C PRO A 121 4.82 9.98 19.16
N THR A 122 5.35 9.41 20.23
CA THR A 122 6.59 8.60 20.21
C THR A 122 6.35 7.13 20.53
N ARG A 123 5.09 6.68 20.46
CA ARG A 123 4.70 5.31 20.79
C ARG A 123 4.10 4.60 19.60
N THR A 124 4.29 3.28 19.56
CA THR A 124 3.81 2.46 18.46
C THR A 124 2.36 2.06 18.64
N GLU A 125 1.62 2.10 17.54
CA GLU A 125 0.28 1.56 17.41
C GLU A 125 0.01 1.27 15.93
N GLN A 126 -0.97 0.43 15.62
CA GLN A 126 -1.41 0.09 14.25
C GLN A 126 -2.87 0.50 14.09
N SER A 127 -3.18 1.80 14.33
CA SER A 127 -4.56 2.28 14.42
C SER A 127 -5.06 3.03 13.19
N ASP A 128 -4.24 3.16 12.14
CA ASP A 128 -4.58 3.95 10.95
C ASP A 128 -5.01 3.09 9.75
N LEU A 129 -5.11 1.74 9.92
CA LEU A 129 -5.46 0.83 8.83
C LEU A 129 -6.87 1.10 8.26
N LEU A 130 -7.88 1.34 9.11
CA LEU A 130 -9.23 1.66 8.64
C LEU A 130 -9.28 3.03 7.94
N LEU A 131 -8.45 4.00 8.36
CA LEU A 131 -8.32 5.27 7.66
C LEU A 131 -7.66 5.05 6.29
N ALA A 132 -6.59 4.26 6.21
CA ALA A 132 -5.95 3.92 4.95
C ALA A 132 -6.85 3.06 4.03
N PHE A 133 -7.75 2.28 4.61
CA PHE A 133 -8.77 1.50 3.88
C PHE A 133 -9.86 2.39 3.26
N HIS A 134 -10.20 3.51 3.91
CA HIS A 134 -11.11 4.53 3.42
C HIS A 134 -10.42 5.90 3.43
N PRO A 135 -9.41 6.11 2.55
CA PRO A 135 -8.55 7.29 2.64
C PRO A 135 -9.20 8.58 2.10
N SER A 136 -10.44 8.52 1.62
CA SER A 136 -11.23 9.68 1.18
C SER A 136 -12.71 9.30 1.08
N HIS A 137 -13.54 10.26 0.62
CA HIS A 137 -14.95 10.05 0.30
C HIS A 137 -15.10 9.45 -1.11
N GLY A 138 -16.20 8.73 -1.33
CA GLY A 138 -16.48 8.05 -2.61
C GLY A 138 -15.60 6.82 -2.86
N ASP A 139 -15.81 6.20 -4.01
CA ASP A 139 -15.08 5.00 -4.41
C ASP A 139 -14.02 5.34 -5.45
N PHE A 140 -12.78 4.98 -5.19
CA PHE A 140 -11.66 5.15 -6.11
C PHE A 140 -10.60 4.07 -5.87
N PRO A 141 -9.78 3.74 -6.90
CA PRO A 141 -8.72 2.75 -6.75
C PRO A 141 -7.60 3.27 -5.85
N HIS A 142 -7.18 2.46 -4.89
CA HIS A 142 -5.99 2.71 -4.08
C HIS A 142 -5.45 1.38 -3.53
N ILE A 143 -4.18 1.38 -3.14
CA ILE A 143 -3.49 0.19 -2.63
C ILE A 143 -2.89 0.52 -1.26
N VAL A 144 -2.95 -0.42 -0.33
CA VAL A 144 -2.33 -0.27 1.00
C VAL A 144 -1.37 -1.44 1.25
N VAL A 145 -0.12 -1.12 1.58
CA VAL A 145 0.92 -2.09 1.92
C VAL A 145 1.47 -1.84 3.31
N ALA A 146 1.77 -2.89 4.05
CA ALA A 146 2.21 -2.84 5.44
C ALA A 146 3.38 -3.79 5.68
N PRO A 147 4.63 -3.38 5.43
CA PRO A 147 5.80 -4.21 5.64
C PRO A 147 6.05 -4.47 7.13
N GLY A 148 6.45 -5.69 7.48
CA GLY A 148 6.70 -6.10 8.87
C GLY A 148 8.17 -6.29 9.24
N THR A 149 9.09 -6.28 8.25
CA THR A 149 10.53 -6.45 8.45
C THR A 149 11.32 -5.38 7.71
N VAL A 150 12.64 -5.26 8.01
CA VAL A 150 13.53 -4.33 7.30
C VAL A 150 13.63 -4.64 5.82
N GLN A 151 13.71 -5.93 5.48
CA GLN A 151 13.75 -6.37 4.09
C GLN A 151 12.47 -5.99 3.36
N GLN A 152 11.32 -6.21 4.00
CA GLN A 152 10.03 -5.80 3.45
C GLN A 152 9.88 -4.28 3.36
N CYS A 153 10.49 -3.50 4.29
CA CYS A 153 10.52 -2.03 4.17
C CYS A 153 11.31 -1.57 2.94
N PHE A 154 12.48 -2.17 2.69
CA PHE A 154 13.25 -1.91 1.47
C PHE A 154 12.44 -2.27 0.22
N GLU A 155 11.82 -3.43 0.21
CA GLU A 155 10.98 -3.88 -0.89
C GLU A 155 9.77 -2.95 -1.11
N ALA A 156 9.06 -2.59 -0.04
CA ALA A 156 7.93 -1.66 -0.10
C ALA A 156 8.35 -0.29 -0.67
N GLY A 157 9.58 0.14 -0.39
CA GLY A 157 10.14 1.38 -0.91
C GLY A 157 10.09 1.45 -2.44
N TYR A 158 10.61 0.47 -3.17
CA TYR A 158 10.55 0.51 -4.64
C TYR A 158 9.21 0.02 -5.20
N ARG A 159 8.58 -0.97 -4.54
CA ARG A 159 7.34 -1.58 -5.01
C ARG A 159 6.16 -0.61 -4.96
N ALA A 160 6.09 0.26 -3.96
CA ALA A 160 5.03 1.25 -3.86
C ALA A 160 4.96 2.17 -5.08
N PHE A 161 6.10 2.62 -5.60
CA PHE A 161 6.14 3.43 -6.82
C PHE A 161 5.75 2.64 -8.06
N ASN A 162 6.18 1.39 -8.17
CA ASN A 162 5.80 0.54 -9.29
C ASN A 162 4.28 0.33 -9.31
N LEU A 163 3.67 0.03 -8.15
CA LEU A 163 2.23 -0.13 -8.03
C LEU A 163 1.49 1.18 -8.34
N ALA A 164 1.95 2.31 -7.78
CA ALA A 164 1.32 3.60 -8.01
C ALA A 164 1.34 3.99 -9.49
N GLU A 165 2.46 3.81 -10.17
CA GLU A 165 2.59 4.16 -11.57
C GLU A 165 1.89 3.20 -12.51
N ARG A 166 2.00 1.89 -12.26
CA ARG A 166 1.36 0.87 -13.09
C ARG A 166 -0.16 1.00 -13.03
N TYR A 167 -0.71 1.16 -11.83
CA TYR A 167 -2.15 1.26 -11.62
C TYR A 167 -2.67 2.70 -11.60
N GLN A 168 -1.79 3.70 -11.69
CA GLN A 168 -2.16 5.12 -11.74
C GLN A 168 -3.14 5.46 -10.62
N CYS A 169 -2.73 5.22 -9.37
CA CYS A 169 -3.56 5.39 -8.19
C CYS A 169 -2.70 5.67 -6.94
N PRO A 170 -3.30 6.16 -5.85
CA PRO A 170 -2.62 6.27 -4.57
C PRO A 170 -2.17 4.91 -4.03
N VAL A 171 -0.95 4.86 -3.48
CA VAL A 171 -0.42 3.75 -2.70
C VAL A 171 -0.03 4.26 -1.32
N ILE A 172 -0.66 3.72 -0.29
CA ILE A 172 -0.38 4.08 1.11
C ILE A 172 0.50 2.98 1.72
N VAL A 173 1.65 3.37 2.25
CA VAL A 173 2.57 2.47 2.95
C VAL A 173 2.42 2.69 4.45
N LEU A 174 1.90 1.69 5.15
CA LEU A 174 1.72 1.72 6.59
C LEU A 174 2.97 1.19 7.29
N LEU A 175 3.75 2.06 7.83
CA LEU A 175 4.77 1.77 8.82
C LEU A 175 4.21 2.06 10.22
N ASP A 176 4.98 1.81 11.26
CA ASP A 176 4.65 2.28 12.60
C ASP A 176 5.90 2.76 13.36
N SER A 177 5.69 3.39 14.50
CA SER A 177 6.79 3.96 15.30
C SER A 177 7.82 2.92 15.74
N TYR A 178 7.42 1.66 15.93
CA TYR A 178 8.36 0.58 16.24
C TYR A 178 9.24 0.24 15.03
N ILE A 179 8.63 0.13 13.84
CA ILE A 179 9.38 -0.04 12.59
C ILE A 179 10.26 1.19 12.34
N GLY A 180 9.72 2.40 12.42
CA GLY A 180 10.46 3.63 12.18
C GLY A 180 11.70 3.80 13.06
N GLY A 181 11.59 3.44 14.36
CA GLY A 181 12.64 3.64 15.37
C GLY A 181 13.55 2.43 15.64
N SER A 182 13.31 1.27 15.03
CA SER A 182 14.10 0.07 15.31
C SER A 182 15.38 0.02 14.47
N LEU A 183 16.53 -0.23 15.15
CA LEU A 183 17.80 -0.51 14.52
C LEU A 183 18.00 -2.01 14.34
N VAL A 184 18.40 -2.42 13.15
CA VAL A 184 18.70 -3.81 12.85
C VAL A 184 20.03 -3.91 12.10
N THR A 185 20.88 -4.83 12.53
CA THR A 185 22.11 -5.18 11.81
C THR A 185 21.81 -6.28 10.81
N LEU A 186 22.05 -6.00 9.54
CA LEU A 186 21.79 -6.91 8.44
C LEU A 186 23.05 -7.19 7.63
N GLY A 187 23.17 -8.41 7.09
CA GLY A 187 24.06 -8.65 5.96
C GLY A 187 23.61 -7.82 4.75
N ARG A 188 24.53 -7.22 4.01
CA ARG A 188 24.20 -6.43 2.81
C ARG A 188 23.44 -7.22 1.76
N SER A 189 23.67 -8.54 1.69
CA SER A 189 22.94 -9.46 0.82
C SER A 189 21.49 -9.69 1.22
N CYS A 190 21.08 -9.24 2.42
CA CYS A 190 19.69 -9.37 2.87
C CYS A 190 18.76 -8.32 2.21
N LEU A 191 19.32 -7.28 1.60
CA LEU A 191 18.54 -6.32 0.79
C LEU A 191 18.64 -6.74 -0.68
N SER A 192 17.50 -7.00 -1.28
CA SER A 192 17.39 -7.56 -2.65
C SER A 192 17.66 -6.49 -3.73
N TRP A 193 18.84 -5.85 -3.70
CA TRP A 193 19.21 -4.80 -4.66
C TRP A 193 19.09 -5.22 -6.13
N ASN A 194 19.42 -6.49 -6.42
CA ASN A 194 19.37 -7.02 -7.78
C ASN A 194 17.94 -7.30 -8.27
N GLU A 195 16.95 -7.23 -7.37
CA GLU A 195 15.54 -7.45 -7.68
C GLU A 195 14.79 -6.14 -7.88
N VAL A 196 15.47 -5.00 -7.68
CA VAL A 196 14.85 -3.69 -7.89
C VAL A 196 14.56 -3.48 -9.37
N VAL A 197 13.29 -3.45 -9.70
CA VAL A 197 12.80 -3.12 -11.03
C VAL A 197 12.07 -1.78 -10.95
N ARG A 198 12.31 -0.91 -11.96
CA ARG A 198 11.57 0.34 -12.12
C ARG A 198 10.51 0.15 -13.19
N ASP A 199 9.31 -0.22 -12.76
CA ASP A 199 8.16 -0.37 -13.65
C ASP A 199 7.36 0.94 -13.67
N ARG A 200 7.37 1.61 -14.81
CA ARG A 200 6.66 2.88 -15.03
C ARG A 200 5.25 2.68 -15.59
N GLY A 201 4.83 1.43 -15.81
CA GLY A 201 3.57 1.11 -16.48
C GLY A 201 3.62 1.38 -17.99
N GLU A 202 2.46 1.50 -18.64
CA GLU A 202 2.34 1.67 -20.07
C GLU A 202 2.52 3.13 -20.50
N TYR A 203 3.47 3.38 -21.41
CA TYR A 203 3.69 4.66 -22.07
C TYR A 203 3.52 4.53 -23.56
N VAL A 204 2.79 5.44 -24.17
CA VAL A 204 2.69 5.56 -25.65
C VAL A 204 4.04 5.99 -26.20
N GLY A 205 4.56 5.27 -27.18
CA GLY A 205 5.87 5.53 -27.76
C GLY A 205 7.07 4.97 -26.97
N GLY A 206 6.79 4.27 -25.86
CA GLY A 206 7.80 3.76 -24.93
C GLY A 206 8.33 4.88 -23.99
N TYR A 207 8.75 4.49 -22.82
CA TYR A 207 9.48 5.37 -21.91
C TYR A 207 10.96 5.27 -22.28
N ASN A 208 11.54 6.37 -22.78
CA ASN A 208 12.99 6.42 -23.03
C ASN A 208 13.72 6.50 -21.69
N ALA A 209 14.12 5.34 -21.15
CA ALA A 209 15.01 5.27 -19.98
C ALA A 209 16.35 5.99 -20.21
N ASP A 210 16.71 6.24 -21.47
CA ASP A 210 17.93 6.92 -21.86
C ASP A 210 17.96 8.43 -21.51
N VAL A 211 16.78 9.04 -21.29
CA VAL A 211 16.72 10.44 -20.83
C VAL A 211 17.26 10.57 -19.39
N GLU A 212 17.02 9.57 -18.53
CA GLU A 212 17.61 9.57 -17.17
C GLU A 212 19.13 9.35 -17.19
N ALA A 213 19.67 8.64 -18.20
CA ALA A 213 21.11 8.39 -18.34
C ALA A 213 21.85 9.63 -18.88
N THR A 214 21.22 10.37 -19.80
CA THR A 214 21.83 11.59 -20.39
C THR A 214 21.84 12.76 -19.40
N GLU A 215 20.89 12.87 -18.49
CA GLU A 215 20.92 13.87 -17.41
C GLU A 215 22.04 13.61 -16.41
N ALA A 216 22.33 12.35 -16.09
CA ALA A 216 23.42 11.96 -15.20
C ALA A 216 24.82 12.15 -15.85
N GLU A 217 24.90 12.10 -17.18
CA GLU A 217 26.17 12.34 -17.93
C GLU A 217 26.39 13.83 -18.26
N ALA A 218 25.32 14.64 -18.37
CA ALA A 218 25.39 16.06 -18.67
C ALA A 218 25.98 16.91 -17.52
N GLU A 219 25.93 16.42 -16.28
CA GLU A 219 26.52 17.12 -15.12
C GLU A 219 28.06 17.01 -15.04
N THR A 220 28.70 16.22 -15.91
CA THR A 220 30.19 16.06 -15.91
C THR A 220 30.93 16.92 -16.93
N GLU A 221 30.23 17.58 -17.84
CA GLU A 221 30.88 18.54 -18.79
C GLU A 221 30.49 19.99 -18.47
N THR A 222 31.21 20.60 -17.54
CA THR A 222 31.23 22.06 -17.37
C THR A 222 31.98 22.72 -18.51
N GLY A 223 31.27 23.39 -19.38
CA GLY A 223 31.90 24.37 -20.23
C GLY A 223 31.25 24.64 -21.58
N ALA A 224 30.57 25.78 -21.63
CA ALA A 224 30.35 26.61 -22.83
C ALA A 224 29.27 26.17 -23.83
N GLY A 225 28.24 27.02 -23.92
CA GLY A 225 27.48 27.25 -25.15
C GLY A 225 26.08 26.61 -25.15
N ALA A 226 25.16 27.24 -24.44
CA ALA A 226 23.74 27.11 -24.78
C ALA A 226 23.51 27.82 -26.11
N ALA A 227 23.61 27.11 -27.22
CA ALA A 227 23.14 27.52 -28.52
C ALA A 227 21.93 26.59 -28.85
N ASP A 228 20.74 27.20 -28.92
CA ASP A 228 19.57 26.83 -29.67
C ASP A 228 19.50 25.33 -30.09
N ALA A 229 19.29 24.43 -29.13
CA ALA A 229 18.76 23.14 -29.45
C ALA A 229 17.26 23.36 -29.75
N GLU A 230 16.90 23.48 -31.02
CA GLU A 230 15.53 23.30 -31.47
C GLU A 230 15.09 21.92 -30.96
N VAL A 231 14.27 21.93 -29.92
CA VAL A 231 13.55 20.74 -29.48
C VAL A 231 12.67 20.35 -30.67
N HIS A 232 13.15 19.39 -31.46
CA HIS A 232 12.31 18.72 -32.43
C HIS A 232 11.22 17.97 -31.64
N VAL A 233 10.11 18.66 -31.44
CA VAL A 233 8.87 18.04 -30.97
C VAL A 233 8.39 17.19 -32.13
N ASP A 234 8.75 15.91 -32.11
CA ASP A 234 8.16 14.95 -33.01
C ASP A 234 6.65 14.99 -32.77
N THR A 235 5.91 15.53 -33.73
CA THR A 235 4.46 15.53 -33.75
C THR A 235 3.98 14.13 -34.18
N ALA A 236 4.47 13.11 -33.50
CA ALA A 236 3.98 11.76 -33.72
C ALA A 236 2.55 11.67 -33.15
N ALA A 237 1.56 11.97 -34.00
CA ALA A 237 0.42 11.11 -34.00
C ALA A 237 0.97 9.69 -33.91
N ASP A 238 0.37 8.82 -33.06
CA ASP A 238 0.77 7.42 -33.11
C ASP A 238 0.79 6.98 -34.60
N SER A 239 1.50 5.91 -34.91
CA SER A 239 1.63 5.44 -36.30
C SER A 239 0.30 5.12 -37.01
N THR A 240 -0.84 5.25 -36.31
CA THR A 240 -2.22 5.05 -36.74
C THR A 240 -2.95 6.37 -37.02
N GLY A 241 -2.45 7.53 -36.57
CA GLY A 241 -3.13 8.83 -36.72
C GLY A 241 -4.30 9.02 -35.75
N GLU A 242 -4.44 8.16 -34.76
CA GLU A 242 -5.51 8.24 -33.75
C GLU A 242 -5.18 9.29 -32.67
N ARG A 243 -6.22 9.95 -32.19
CA ARG A 243 -6.10 10.94 -31.10
C ARG A 243 -5.74 10.23 -29.78
N TYR A 244 -4.71 10.70 -29.07
CA TYR A 244 -4.40 10.22 -27.74
C TYR A 244 -5.55 10.50 -26.75
N LEU A 245 -5.98 9.47 -26.04
CA LEU A 245 -7.01 9.52 -25.01
C LEU A 245 -6.37 9.22 -23.64
N ARG A 246 -6.18 10.27 -22.82
CA ARG A 246 -5.54 10.12 -21.51
C ARG A 246 -6.24 9.12 -20.60
N TYR A 247 -7.55 9.04 -20.69
CA TYR A 247 -8.39 8.21 -19.85
C TYR A 247 -9.09 7.09 -20.63
N ALA A 248 -8.46 6.63 -21.69
CA ALA A 248 -8.99 5.54 -22.54
C ALA A 248 -9.54 4.38 -21.71
N ILE A 249 -10.73 3.92 -22.05
CA ILE A 249 -11.36 2.75 -21.42
C ILE A 249 -10.71 1.50 -22.01
N THR A 250 -9.97 0.78 -21.16
CA THR A 250 -9.22 -0.43 -21.53
C THR A 250 -9.76 -1.66 -20.81
N GLU A 251 -9.40 -2.84 -21.29
CA GLU A 251 -9.75 -4.11 -20.65
C GLU A 251 -9.16 -4.24 -19.25
N SER A 252 -7.93 -3.75 -19.04
CA SER A 252 -7.24 -3.73 -17.73
C SER A 252 -7.71 -2.64 -16.78
N GLY A 253 -8.41 -1.62 -17.29
CA GLY A 253 -8.72 -0.39 -16.57
C GLY A 253 -7.57 0.63 -16.53
N ILE A 254 -6.39 0.25 -17.06
CA ILE A 254 -5.18 1.08 -17.06
C ILE A 254 -5.11 1.79 -18.42
N SER A 255 -5.11 3.12 -18.42
CA SER A 255 -4.96 3.89 -19.66
C SER A 255 -3.47 4.17 -19.93
N PRO A 256 -3.01 4.03 -21.18
CA PRO A 256 -1.64 4.39 -21.53
C PRO A 256 -1.36 5.86 -21.26
N ARG A 257 -0.12 6.17 -20.80
CA ARG A 257 0.32 7.54 -20.54
C ARG A 257 1.33 7.97 -21.60
N VAL A 258 1.43 9.27 -21.81
CA VAL A 258 2.56 9.90 -22.51
C VAL A 258 3.44 10.62 -21.50
N GLY A 259 4.72 10.78 -21.83
CA GLY A 259 5.64 11.58 -21.02
C GLY A 259 5.22 13.05 -20.98
N PHE A 260 5.53 13.72 -19.87
CA PHE A 260 5.27 15.16 -19.76
C PHE A 260 6.04 15.93 -20.86
N GLY A 261 5.37 16.89 -21.48
CA GLY A 261 5.94 17.66 -22.61
C GLY A 261 5.71 17.01 -23.98
N HIS A 262 5.13 15.82 -24.08
CA HIS A 262 4.79 15.22 -25.38
C HIS A 262 3.60 15.96 -26.01
N SER A 263 3.73 16.37 -27.28
CA SER A 263 2.74 17.25 -27.94
C SER A 263 1.36 16.64 -28.08
N SER A 264 1.25 15.31 -28.27
CA SER A 264 -0.03 14.62 -28.32
C SER A 264 -0.67 14.40 -26.95
N GLY A 265 0.08 14.57 -25.86
CA GLY A 265 -0.38 14.30 -24.49
C GLY A 265 -1.04 15.48 -23.79
N VAL A 266 -1.29 16.58 -24.50
CA VAL A 266 -1.91 17.78 -23.91
C VAL A 266 -3.35 17.48 -23.50
N HIS A 267 -3.62 17.57 -22.20
CA HIS A 267 -4.94 17.38 -21.60
C HIS A 267 -5.06 18.22 -20.33
N ALA A 268 -6.27 18.50 -19.89
CA ALA A 268 -6.54 19.17 -18.63
C ALA A 268 -7.04 18.12 -17.61
N PRO A 269 -6.22 17.66 -16.68
CA PRO A 269 -6.68 16.74 -15.63
C PRO A 269 -7.70 17.49 -14.76
N SER A 270 -8.86 16.86 -14.53
CA SER A 270 -9.92 17.40 -13.70
C SER A 270 -10.30 16.43 -12.59
N THR A 271 -10.76 16.97 -11.47
CA THR A 271 -11.38 16.23 -10.37
C THR A 271 -12.86 15.94 -10.60
N ASP A 272 -13.46 16.65 -11.56
CA ASP A 272 -14.81 16.35 -12.03
C ASP A 272 -14.84 15.04 -12.82
N GLU A 273 -16.02 14.46 -13.01
CA GLU A 273 -16.15 13.34 -13.92
C GLU A 273 -15.83 13.78 -15.35
N HIS A 274 -15.20 12.94 -16.12
CA HIS A 274 -14.64 13.28 -17.42
C HIS A 274 -14.74 12.11 -18.40
N GLU A 275 -14.71 12.45 -19.66
CA GLU A 275 -14.61 11.52 -20.79
C GLU A 275 -13.16 11.02 -20.98
N GLU A 276 -12.95 10.11 -21.91
CA GLU A 276 -11.65 9.52 -22.22
C GLU A 276 -10.59 10.57 -22.64
N ASP A 277 -11.02 11.68 -23.18
CA ASP A 277 -10.18 12.81 -23.62
C ASP A 277 -10.02 13.93 -22.58
N ALA A 278 -10.49 13.70 -21.36
CA ALA A 278 -10.48 14.63 -20.23
C ALA A 278 -11.54 15.76 -20.27
N HIS A 279 -12.49 15.74 -21.20
CA HIS A 279 -13.61 16.69 -21.14
C HIS A 279 -14.52 16.37 -19.96
N ILE A 280 -14.86 17.41 -19.20
CA ILE A 280 -15.75 17.32 -18.03
C ILE A 280 -17.17 16.98 -18.53
N THR A 281 -17.82 16.04 -17.84
CA THR A 281 -19.17 15.61 -18.16
C THR A 281 -19.97 15.21 -16.92
N GLU A 282 -21.28 15.37 -16.96
CA GLU A 282 -22.23 14.85 -15.97
C GLU A 282 -23.13 13.74 -16.56
N GLU A 283 -22.76 13.21 -17.75
CA GLU A 283 -23.50 12.14 -18.39
C GLU A 283 -23.45 10.85 -17.60
N SER A 284 -24.62 10.33 -17.21
CA SER A 284 -24.73 9.16 -16.34
C SER A 284 -24.09 7.90 -16.93
N GLY A 285 -24.14 7.72 -18.25
CA GLY A 285 -23.50 6.60 -18.95
C GLY A 285 -21.98 6.66 -18.81
N VAL A 286 -21.39 7.81 -19.09
CA VAL A 286 -19.94 8.03 -18.96
C VAL A 286 -19.48 7.79 -17.51
N ARG A 287 -20.23 8.35 -16.53
CA ARG A 287 -19.93 8.13 -15.11
C ARG A 287 -19.85 6.64 -14.76
N VAL A 288 -20.79 5.84 -15.22
CA VAL A 288 -20.82 4.39 -14.95
C VAL A 288 -19.63 3.68 -15.59
N GLU A 289 -19.30 4.01 -16.84
CA GLU A 289 -18.19 3.38 -17.57
C GLU A 289 -16.83 3.77 -16.96
N MET A 290 -16.61 5.04 -16.64
CA MET A 290 -15.38 5.52 -16.04
C MET A 290 -15.17 4.99 -14.61
N MET A 291 -16.23 4.86 -13.81
CA MET A 291 -16.14 4.19 -12.51
C MET A 291 -15.75 2.73 -12.66
N ARG A 292 -16.38 2.00 -13.57
CA ARG A 292 -16.03 0.59 -13.85
C ARG A 292 -14.58 0.46 -14.31
N LYS A 293 -14.14 1.35 -15.19
CA LYS A 293 -12.77 1.40 -15.69
C LYS A 293 -11.78 1.63 -14.54
N ARG A 294 -11.99 2.69 -13.74
CA ARG A 294 -11.12 3.00 -12.60
C ARG A 294 -11.05 1.85 -11.58
N MET A 295 -12.18 1.28 -11.20
CA MET A 295 -12.21 0.20 -10.19
C MET A 295 -11.64 -1.13 -10.71
N ARG A 296 -11.71 -1.39 -12.02
CA ARG A 296 -11.11 -2.58 -12.65
C ARG A 296 -9.59 -2.67 -12.45
N LYS A 297 -8.90 -1.53 -12.25
CA LYS A 297 -7.48 -1.52 -11.90
C LYS A 297 -7.15 -2.38 -10.68
N MET A 298 -8.08 -2.42 -9.69
CA MET A 298 -7.87 -3.21 -8.48
C MET A 298 -8.00 -4.71 -8.76
N GLU A 299 -8.89 -5.12 -9.65
CA GLU A 299 -9.00 -6.51 -10.11
C GLU A 299 -7.72 -6.92 -10.88
N THR A 300 -7.23 -6.03 -11.75
CA THR A 300 -5.98 -6.24 -12.49
C THR A 300 -4.77 -6.31 -11.55
N ALA A 301 -4.73 -5.46 -10.52
CA ALA A 301 -3.67 -5.48 -9.51
C ALA A 301 -3.66 -6.78 -8.69
N LEU A 302 -4.83 -7.26 -8.29
CA LEU A 302 -4.99 -8.52 -7.57
C LEU A 302 -4.53 -9.72 -8.41
N ALA A 303 -4.82 -9.69 -9.70
CA ALA A 303 -4.45 -10.79 -10.60
C ALA A 303 -2.95 -10.86 -10.90
N ASN A 304 -2.24 -9.72 -10.88
CA ASN A 304 -0.87 -9.66 -11.40
C ASN A 304 0.20 -9.35 -10.33
N ASP A 305 -0.03 -8.40 -9.41
CA ASP A 305 1.05 -7.83 -8.62
C ASP A 305 0.83 -7.84 -7.10
N LEU A 306 -0.44 -7.92 -6.66
CA LEU A 306 -0.72 -7.98 -5.23
C LEU A 306 -0.60 -9.41 -4.71
N ARG A 307 -0.06 -9.50 -3.52
CA ARG A 307 0.30 -10.78 -2.91
C ARG A 307 -0.72 -11.21 -1.89
N GLY A 308 -1.03 -12.49 -1.87
CA GLY A 308 -1.72 -13.12 -0.75
C GLY A 308 -0.86 -13.16 0.51
N PRO A 309 -1.44 -13.61 1.62
CA PRO A 309 -0.70 -13.73 2.87
C PRO A 309 0.45 -14.72 2.77
N THR A 310 1.56 -14.38 3.40
CA THR A 310 2.70 -15.28 3.54
C THR A 310 2.56 -16.11 4.82
N ILE A 311 2.73 -17.42 4.70
CA ILE A 311 2.70 -18.34 5.84
C ILE A 311 4.11 -18.55 6.37
N TYR A 312 4.33 -18.30 7.67
CA TYR A 312 5.58 -18.59 8.39
C TYR A 312 5.35 -19.70 9.40
N GLY A 313 6.31 -20.61 9.53
CA GLY A 313 6.23 -21.76 10.41
C GLY A 313 5.74 -23.00 9.69
N ASP A 314 4.89 -23.82 10.32
CA ASP A 314 4.38 -25.05 9.72
C ASP A 314 3.44 -24.72 8.55
N THR A 315 3.87 -25.08 7.33
CA THR A 315 3.11 -24.92 6.10
C THR A 315 2.22 -26.12 5.76
N ASN A 316 2.18 -27.12 6.64
CA ASN A 316 1.46 -28.35 6.38
C ASN A 316 -0.05 -28.13 6.39
N THR A 317 -0.66 -28.06 5.20
CA THR A 317 -2.09 -27.82 5.00
C THR A 317 -2.97 -29.03 5.34
N ASN A 318 -2.38 -30.15 5.80
CA ASN A 318 -3.07 -31.41 6.05
C ASN A 318 -3.86 -31.46 7.38
N GLY A 319 -4.31 -30.32 7.89
CA GLY A 319 -5.18 -30.29 9.09
C GLY A 319 -4.44 -30.39 10.44
N ASP A 320 -3.11 -30.33 10.42
CA ASP A 320 -2.28 -30.48 11.61
C ASP A 320 -2.02 -29.20 12.41
N VAL A 321 -2.31 -28.02 11.88
CA VAL A 321 -2.12 -26.71 12.54
C VAL A 321 -3.32 -26.41 13.44
N GLU A 322 -3.07 -26.26 14.76
CA GLU A 322 -4.12 -25.96 15.74
C GLU A 322 -4.46 -24.47 15.81
N VAL A 323 -3.47 -23.59 15.50
CA VAL A 323 -3.61 -22.14 15.61
C VAL A 323 -2.94 -21.45 14.42
N THR A 324 -3.65 -20.56 13.76
CA THR A 324 -3.09 -19.63 12.78
C THR A 324 -3.17 -18.21 13.33
N LEU A 325 -2.02 -17.54 13.45
CA LEU A 325 -1.93 -16.14 13.87
C LEU A 325 -2.08 -15.23 12.65
N LEU A 326 -3.19 -14.50 12.57
CA LEU A 326 -3.43 -13.46 11.56
C LEU A 326 -2.72 -12.18 12.00
N VAL A 327 -1.72 -11.75 11.22
CA VAL A 327 -0.90 -10.58 11.54
C VAL A 327 -0.64 -9.70 10.32
N TRP A 328 -0.26 -8.45 10.56
CA TRP A 328 0.20 -7.52 9.55
C TRP A 328 1.24 -6.55 10.12
N GLY A 329 2.06 -5.92 9.27
CA GLY A 329 3.05 -4.94 9.69
C GLY A 329 4.00 -5.46 10.78
N SER A 330 4.31 -4.62 11.77
CA SER A 330 5.34 -4.84 12.79
C SER A 330 5.06 -5.99 13.77
N THR A 331 3.88 -6.54 13.79
CA THR A 331 3.55 -7.69 14.66
C THR A 331 4.19 -9.00 14.20
N LEU A 332 4.64 -9.09 12.94
CA LEU A 332 5.22 -10.30 12.36
C LEU A 332 6.38 -10.92 13.17
N PRO A 333 7.44 -10.19 13.55
CA PRO A 333 8.55 -10.81 14.27
C PRO A 333 8.12 -11.41 15.62
N ALA A 334 7.28 -10.68 16.36
CA ALA A 334 6.76 -11.14 17.65
C ALA A 334 5.86 -12.37 17.51
N ALA A 335 5.06 -12.43 16.45
CA ALA A 335 4.21 -13.59 16.17
C ALA A 335 5.03 -14.82 15.80
N CYS A 336 6.08 -14.67 14.98
CA CYS A 336 6.98 -15.79 14.65
C CYS A 336 7.68 -16.37 15.90
N GLU A 337 8.11 -15.52 16.83
CA GLU A 337 8.70 -15.99 18.09
C GLU A 337 7.63 -16.62 19.01
N ALA A 338 6.39 -16.08 19.00
CA ALA A 338 5.29 -16.65 19.77
C ALA A 338 4.95 -18.08 19.30
N VAL A 339 5.05 -18.38 18.00
CA VAL A 339 4.89 -19.75 17.46
C VAL A 339 5.92 -20.69 18.08
N ALA A 340 7.16 -20.28 18.24
CA ALA A 340 8.19 -21.09 18.90
C ALA A 340 7.86 -21.34 20.40
N LEU A 341 7.31 -20.33 21.10
CA LEU A 341 6.86 -20.47 22.49
C LEU A 341 5.66 -21.43 22.61
N LEU A 342 4.72 -21.38 21.66
CA LEU A 342 3.57 -22.29 21.61
C LEU A 342 4.00 -23.72 21.30
N ALA A 343 4.96 -23.91 20.41
CA ALA A 343 5.52 -25.22 20.07
C ALA A 343 6.19 -25.90 21.27
N ALA A 344 6.82 -25.14 22.16
CA ALA A 344 7.39 -25.66 23.41
C ALA A 344 6.32 -26.25 24.35
N ASP A 345 5.06 -25.82 24.21
CA ASP A 345 3.91 -26.35 24.94
C ASP A 345 3.15 -27.46 24.16
N GLY A 346 3.67 -27.87 23.02
CA GLY A 346 3.05 -28.88 22.16
C GLY A 346 1.88 -28.34 21.32
N ILE A 347 1.70 -27.00 21.23
CA ILE A 347 0.67 -26.36 20.39
C ILE A 347 1.27 -26.05 19.03
N ARG A 348 0.71 -26.65 17.98
CA ARG A 348 1.16 -26.41 16.60
C ARG A 348 0.50 -25.15 16.04
N ALA A 349 1.33 -24.16 15.76
CA ALA A 349 0.88 -22.86 15.27
C ALA A 349 1.68 -22.39 14.05
N ASN A 350 1.06 -21.58 13.24
CA ASN A 350 1.73 -20.82 12.16
C ASN A 350 1.30 -19.36 12.18
N VAL A 351 1.95 -18.55 11.33
CA VAL A 351 1.65 -17.14 11.16
C VAL A 351 1.18 -16.91 9.73
N MET A 352 0.04 -16.29 9.56
CA MET A 352 -0.49 -15.77 8.31
C MET A 352 -0.30 -14.25 8.30
N HIS A 353 0.70 -13.78 7.54
CA HIS A 353 1.09 -12.37 7.48
C HIS A 353 0.67 -11.71 6.18
N TYR A 354 -0.08 -10.62 6.30
CA TYR A 354 -0.43 -9.75 5.18
C TYR A 354 0.56 -8.59 5.06
N THR A 355 1.28 -8.52 3.94
CA THR A 355 2.05 -7.35 3.53
C THR A 355 1.19 -6.42 2.67
N ASP A 356 0.39 -6.98 1.77
CA ASP A 356 -0.60 -6.24 1.00
C ASP A 356 -1.94 -6.34 1.73
N VAL A 357 -2.35 -5.23 2.34
CA VAL A 357 -3.51 -5.20 3.24
C VAL A 357 -4.76 -4.62 2.58
N TRP A 358 -4.60 -3.99 1.40
CA TRP A 358 -5.72 -3.58 0.56
C TRP A 358 -5.28 -3.35 -0.90
N PRO A 359 -6.05 -3.79 -1.94
CA PRO A 359 -7.07 -4.85 -1.80
C PRO A 359 -6.46 -6.16 -1.31
N VAL A 360 -7.22 -6.91 -0.54
CA VAL A 360 -6.73 -8.18 0.04
C VAL A 360 -6.85 -9.30 -0.97
N SER A 361 -5.75 -10.01 -1.20
CA SER A 361 -5.76 -11.30 -1.88
C SER A 361 -5.90 -12.42 -0.85
N ASP A 362 -6.95 -13.19 -0.91
CA ASP A 362 -7.09 -14.42 -0.12
C ASP A 362 -6.73 -15.61 -1.00
N ALA A 363 -5.56 -16.18 -0.77
CA ALA A 363 -5.14 -17.38 -1.49
C ALA A 363 -6.02 -18.62 -1.20
N ALA A 364 -6.86 -18.58 -0.16
CA ALA A 364 -7.75 -19.65 0.25
C ALA A 364 -9.19 -19.48 -0.25
N ALA A 365 -9.58 -18.30 -0.70
CA ALA A 365 -10.86 -18.08 -1.37
C ALA A 365 -10.59 -17.52 -2.77
N PRO A 366 -11.20 -18.09 -3.84
CA PRO A 366 -11.12 -17.46 -5.15
C PRO A 366 -11.67 -16.04 -4.98
N LEU A 367 -10.79 -15.05 -5.13
CA LEU A 367 -11.14 -13.64 -5.08
C LEU A 367 -12.14 -13.33 -6.16
N THR A 368 -13.32 -13.47 -5.75
CA THR A 368 -14.34 -12.55 -6.17
C THR A 368 -14.35 -11.45 -5.09
N LEU A 369 -13.65 -10.31 -5.32
CA LEU A 369 -14.42 -9.10 -5.26
C LEU A 369 -15.62 -9.38 -6.16
N ARG A 370 -16.59 -10.10 -5.63
CA ARG A 370 -17.91 -10.06 -6.23
C ARG A 370 -18.24 -8.59 -6.13
N ALA A 371 -18.00 -7.90 -7.25
CA ALA A 371 -18.83 -6.79 -7.58
C ALA A 371 -20.19 -7.23 -7.09
N MET A 372 -20.75 -6.57 -6.08
CA MET A 372 -22.16 -6.75 -5.73
C MET A 372 -22.83 -6.99 -7.05
N PRO A 373 -23.57 -8.09 -7.26
CA PRO A 373 -24.04 -8.46 -8.57
C PRO A 373 -24.53 -7.16 -9.17
N THR A 374 -23.87 -6.73 -10.25
CA THR A 374 -24.32 -5.58 -11.03
C THR A 374 -25.66 -6.04 -11.52
N GLY A 375 -26.71 -5.73 -10.74
CA GLY A 375 -28.05 -5.95 -11.18
C GLY A 375 -28.07 -5.30 -12.54
N GLU A 376 -28.18 -6.10 -13.61
CA GLU A 376 -28.66 -5.62 -14.87
C GLU A 376 -29.88 -4.81 -14.52
N ALA A 377 -29.77 -3.49 -14.60
CA ALA A 377 -30.89 -2.62 -14.50
C ALA A 377 -31.80 -2.91 -15.69
N THR A 378 -32.55 -3.98 -15.60
CA THR A 378 -33.73 -4.15 -16.42
C THR A 378 -34.65 -3.04 -15.97
N ALA A 379 -34.77 -2.02 -16.80
CA ALA A 379 -35.84 -1.05 -16.71
C ALA A 379 -37.17 -1.82 -16.81
N GLY A 380 -37.81 -2.02 -15.66
CA GLY A 380 -39.04 -2.79 -15.56
C GLY A 380 -39.78 -2.45 -14.28
N SER A 381 -40.77 -1.54 -14.43
CA SER A 381 -42.03 -1.44 -13.66
C SER A 381 -41.97 -1.55 -12.13
N GLY A 382 -42.44 -0.49 -11.48
CA GLY A 382 -42.66 -0.33 -10.05
C GLY A 382 -43.33 -1.53 -9.36
N GLY A 383 -42.68 -2.02 -8.33
CA GLY A 383 -43.18 -3.01 -7.40
C GLY A 383 -42.77 -2.61 -5.98
N ALA A 384 -43.76 -2.45 -5.10
CA ALA A 384 -43.64 -1.98 -3.74
C ALA A 384 -42.66 -2.82 -2.91
N CYS A 385 -41.75 -2.14 -2.16
CA CYS A 385 -40.97 -2.72 -1.08
C CYS A 385 -41.88 -3.24 0.05
N GLY A 386 -41.93 -4.57 0.20
CA GLY A 386 -42.41 -5.21 1.43
C GLY A 386 -41.24 -5.44 2.42
N PRO A 387 -41.48 -5.42 3.74
CA PRO A 387 -40.44 -5.57 4.73
C PRO A 387 -39.95 -7.03 4.77
N GLY A 388 -38.73 -7.25 4.27
CA GLY A 388 -38.05 -8.54 4.33
C GLY A 388 -37.56 -8.87 5.74
N GLY A 389 -37.82 -10.09 6.15
CA GLY A 389 -37.59 -10.60 7.48
C GLY A 389 -36.14 -10.57 7.97
N ALA A 390 -36.02 -10.37 9.26
CA ALA A 390 -34.77 -10.47 10.01
C ALA A 390 -34.18 -11.89 9.86
N ALA A 391 -32.95 -11.94 9.28
CA ALA A 391 -32.14 -13.14 9.36
C ALA A 391 -31.68 -13.31 10.82
N GLY A 392 -32.12 -14.37 11.46
CA GLY A 392 -31.73 -14.77 12.81
C GLY A 392 -30.25 -15.16 12.86
N PRO A 393 -29.65 -15.18 14.06
CA PRO A 393 -28.25 -15.50 14.26
C PRO A 393 -28.04 -16.99 13.94
N HIS A 394 -27.41 -17.29 12.82
CA HIS A 394 -26.90 -18.62 12.56
C HIS A 394 -25.64 -18.84 13.40
N GLY A 395 -25.85 -19.39 14.60
CA GLY A 395 -24.87 -20.15 15.35
C GLY A 395 -24.60 -21.46 14.61
N GLY A 396 -23.56 -21.52 13.82
CA GLY A 396 -23.07 -22.71 13.18
C GLY A 396 -21.59 -22.88 13.51
N GLY A 397 -21.27 -23.41 14.68
CA GLY A 397 -19.99 -23.99 15.00
C GLY A 397 -19.82 -25.28 14.20
N GLY A 398 -19.39 -25.17 12.95
CA GLY A 398 -18.89 -26.29 12.15
C GLY A 398 -17.40 -26.38 12.31
N THR A 399 -16.92 -27.43 12.96
CA THR A 399 -15.51 -27.82 13.02
C THR A 399 -15.10 -28.42 11.68
N ASP A 400 -14.93 -27.58 10.68
CA ASP A 400 -14.33 -27.99 9.40
C ASP A 400 -12.82 -27.98 9.56
N GLY A 401 -12.20 -28.93 10.21
CA GLY A 401 -10.77 -29.24 10.13
C GLY A 401 -9.73 -28.11 10.13
N THR A 402 -10.16 -26.86 10.23
CA THR A 402 -9.36 -25.64 10.24
C THR A 402 -9.12 -25.22 11.69
N GLY A 403 -7.84 -25.13 12.08
CA GLY A 403 -7.45 -24.65 13.41
C GLY A 403 -8.00 -23.26 13.75
N LEU A 404 -7.80 -22.86 15.01
CA LEU A 404 -8.22 -21.57 15.55
C LEU A 404 -7.54 -20.41 14.81
N LEU A 405 -8.29 -19.46 14.28
CA LEU A 405 -7.77 -18.22 13.69
C LEU A 405 -7.70 -17.14 14.78
N VAL A 406 -6.48 -16.67 15.07
CA VAL A 406 -6.23 -15.68 16.11
C VAL A 406 -5.67 -14.41 15.50
N ALA A 407 -6.38 -13.31 15.55
CA ALA A 407 -5.85 -12.02 15.15
C ALA A 407 -4.91 -11.44 16.20
N VAL A 408 -3.77 -10.89 15.76
CA VAL A 408 -2.81 -10.22 16.64
C VAL A 408 -2.56 -8.83 16.10
N GLU A 409 -3.03 -7.80 16.83
CA GLU A 409 -2.99 -6.43 16.35
C GLU A 409 -2.63 -5.45 17.46
N GLN A 410 -1.97 -4.35 17.08
CA GLN A 410 -1.63 -3.27 17.99
C GLN A 410 -2.61 -2.10 17.85
N ASN A 411 -3.90 -2.38 18.03
CA ASN A 411 -4.98 -1.40 18.07
C ASN A 411 -6.14 -1.91 18.94
N TYR A 412 -7.05 -1.03 19.31
CA TYR A 412 -8.19 -1.34 20.16
C TYR A 412 -9.29 -2.13 19.45
N SER A 413 -9.53 -1.84 18.18
CA SER A 413 -10.73 -2.31 17.46
C SER A 413 -10.54 -3.58 16.65
N GLY A 414 -9.31 -4.10 16.50
CA GLY A 414 -9.05 -5.26 15.64
C GLY A 414 -9.31 -4.92 14.18
N GLN A 415 -8.61 -3.92 13.64
CA GLN A 415 -8.93 -3.32 12.34
C GLN A 415 -8.77 -4.30 11.18
N MET A 416 -7.68 -5.09 11.17
CA MET A 416 -7.48 -6.12 10.17
C MET A 416 -8.49 -7.27 10.33
N SER A 417 -8.90 -7.57 11.55
CA SER A 417 -9.96 -8.55 11.83
C SER A 417 -11.29 -8.15 11.18
N LEU A 418 -11.62 -6.86 11.21
CA LEU A 418 -12.81 -6.32 10.56
C LEU A 418 -12.72 -6.43 9.04
N ILE A 419 -11.59 -6.02 8.46
CA ILE A 419 -11.34 -6.11 7.01
C ILE A 419 -11.35 -7.56 6.56
N HIS A 420 -10.64 -8.45 7.26
CA HIS A 420 -10.60 -9.87 6.96
C HIS A 420 -12.00 -10.48 6.95
N ARG A 421 -12.80 -10.20 7.98
CA ARG A 421 -14.20 -10.66 8.03
C ARG A 421 -15.04 -10.12 6.87
N MET A 422 -14.88 -8.86 6.53
CA MET A 422 -15.63 -8.23 5.44
C MET A 422 -15.34 -8.90 4.09
N ILE A 423 -14.09 -9.26 3.84
CA ILE A 423 -13.65 -9.79 2.56
C ILE A 423 -13.87 -11.30 2.46
N THR A 424 -13.49 -12.06 3.49
CA THR A 424 -13.52 -13.54 3.47
C THR A 424 -14.82 -14.12 4.02
N GLY A 425 -15.63 -13.32 4.70
CA GLY A 425 -16.79 -13.78 5.47
C GLY A 425 -16.43 -14.45 6.79
N ARG A 426 -15.14 -14.71 7.05
CA ARG A 426 -14.64 -15.40 8.25
C ARG A 426 -14.09 -14.39 9.26
N ALA A 427 -14.67 -14.33 10.45
CA ALA A 427 -14.10 -13.61 11.57
C ALA A 427 -13.00 -14.44 12.25
N PRO A 428 -11.93 -13.82 12.77
CA PRO A 428 -11.05 -14.50 13.72
C PRO A 428 -11.81 -15.02 14.93
N ASP A 429 -11.46 -16.21 15.41
CA ASP A 429 -12.08 -16.86 16.56
C ASP A 429 -11.68 -16.19 17.88
N LEU A 430 -10.49 -15.54 17.86
CA LEU A 430 -9.90 -14.83 19.00
C LEU A 430 -9.11 -13.63 18.49
N ALA A 431 -9.06 -12.58 19.30
CA ALA A 431 -8.16 -11.43 19.07
C ALA A 431 -7.27 -11.19 20.28
N VAL A 432 -5.97 -11.04 20.03
CA VAL A 432 -4.95 -10.59 20.99
C VAL A 432 -4.60 -9.16 20.62
N LEU A 433 -5.18 -8.20 21.31
CA LEU A 433 -5.06 -6.77 21.02
C LEU A 433 -4.20 -6.07 22.05
N LYS A 434 -3.32 -5.18 21.60
CA LYS A 434 -2.50 -4.33 22.47
C LYS A 434 -2.55 -2.88 21.99
N TYR A 435 -2.87 -1.97 22.89
CA TYR A 435 -3.06 -0.54 22.57
C TYR A 435 -2.57 0.39 23.72
N ASP A 436 -1.46 0.00 24.35
CA ASP A 436 -0.81 0.76 25.42
C ASP A 436 0.40 1.58 24.96
N GLY A 437 0.59 1.69 23.65
CA GLY A 437 1.70 2.41 23.03
C GLY A 437 3.03 1.65 23.06
N ARG A 438 3.02 0.36 23.36
CA ARG A 438 4.21 -0.51 23.39
C ARG A 438 4.07 -1.65 22.39
N GLN A 439 5.21 -2.08 21.84
CA GLN A 439 5.25 -3.25 20.98
C GLN A 439 4.71 -4.48 21.72
N ILE A 440 3.85 -5.24 21.06
CA ILE A 440 3.38 -6.53 21.57
C ILE A 440 4.55 -7.51 21.64
N SER A 441 4.67 -8.21 22.76
CA SER A 441 5.73 -9.21 22.92
C SER A 441 5.29 -10.60 22.51
N PRO A 442 6.23 -11.48 22.12
CA PRO A 442 5.93 -12.88 21.83
C PRO A 442 5.21 -13.61 22.96
N ARG A 443 5.54 -13.26 24.19
CA ARG A 443 4.95 -13.86 25.38
C ARG A 443 3.48 -13.45 25.56
N GLU A 444 3.15 -12.17 25.38
CA GLU A 444 1.76 -11.68 25.43
C GLU A 444 0.90 -12.38 24.36
N ILE A 445 1.44 -12.60 23.15
CA ILE A 445 0.73 -13.33 22.10
C ILE A 445 0.49 -14.78 22.52
N ALA A 446 1.54 -15.49 22.95
CA ALA A 446 1.44 -16.88 23.36
C ALA A 446 0.48 -17.06 24.54
N ASP A 447 0.52 -16.18 25.55
CA ASP A 447 -0.37 -16.22 26.70
C ASP A 447 -1.84 -15.98 26.31
N GLY A 448 -2.11 -15.03 25.41
CA GLY A 448 -3.42 -14.79 24.86
C GLY A 448 -4.02 -16.01 24.13
N VAL A 449 -3.20 -16.68 23.31
CA VAL A 449 -3.56 -17.93 22.64
C VAL A 449 -3.88 -19.04 23.65
N ARG A 450 -3.01 -19.26 24.64
CA ARG A 450 -3.21 -20.27 25.70
C ARG A 450 -4.52 -20.05 26.46
N GLU A 451 -4.82 -18.79 26.78
CA GLU A 451 -6.06 -18.45 27.46
C GLU A 451 -7.29 -18.71 26.58
N GLY A 452 -7.23 -18.35 25.31
CA GLY A 452 -8.28 -18.62 24.33
C GLY A 452 -8.59 -20.12 24.20
N LEU A 453 -7.56 -20.95 24.05
CA LEU A 453 -7.70 -22.40 23.98
C LEU A 453 -8.30 -23.00 25.27
N ARG A 454 -7.92 -22.48 26.45
CA ARG A 454 -8.53 -22.93 27.74
C ARG A 454 -10.01 -22.58 27.84
N ARG A 455 -10.41 -21.39 27.37
CA ARG A 455 -11.82 -20.96 27.39
C ARG A 455 -12.67 -21.78 26.41
N GLY A 456 -12.14 -22.09 25.22
CA GLY A 456 -12.82 -22.94 24.23
C GLY A 456 -13.06 -24.37 24.77
N ARG A 457 -12.07 -24.98 25.41
CA ARG A 457 -12.20 -26.32 26.04
C ARG A 457 -13.22 -26.35 27.17
N ARG A 458 -13.36 -25.23 27.94
CA ARG A 458 -14.36 -25.16 29.04
C ARG A 458 -15.82 -25.08 28.53
N LYS A 459 -16.04 -24.38 27.40
CA LYS A 459 -17.39 -24.32 26.77
C LYS A 459 -17.81 -25.69 26.23
N GLY A 460 -16.93 -26.44 25.59
CA GLY A 460 -17.24 -27.77 25.07
C GLY A 460 -17.49 -28.84 26.13
N VAL A 461 -17.08 -28.59 27.40
CA VAL A 461 -17.37 -29.52 28.54
C VAL A 461 -18.67 -29.16 29.24
N SER A 462 -19.21 -27.93 29.09
CA SER A 462 -20.50 -27.55 29.70
C SER A 462 -21.70 -27.88 28.83
N ASP A 463 -21.51 -28.18 27.55
CA ASP A 463 -22.57 -28.50 26.58
C ASP A 463 -22.63 -30.02 26.26
N ALA A 464 -21.82 -30.84 26.93
CA ALA A 464 -21.83 -32.30 26.90
C ALA A 464 -22.32 -32.85 28.24
#